data_507b682810e768e4240952afa832bb8f
#
_entry.id   507b682810e768e4240952afa832bb8f
#
_cell.length_a   1.000
_cell.length_b   1.000
_cell.length_c   1.000
_cell.angle_alpha   90.00
_cell.angle_beta   90.00
_cell.angle_gamma   90.00
#
_symmetry.space_group_name_H-M   'P 1'
#
loop_
_entity.id
_entity.type
_entity.pdbx_description
1 polymer ?
#
loop_
_entity_poly.entity_id
_entity_poly.type
_entity_poly.pdbx_seq_one_letter_code
_entity_poly.pdbx_strand_id
1 'polypeptide(L)'
;PIQVPDNAPQGPQFFAPEDEGNRVAVWDVRTGHLLRTFPILQEDTAGPNGPAMKGFSWPFLKWSGDGKYCAKVTPGKGISVYQLPSMGLLDQKSIKIEGVVDFEWAPLGDKDKEALEVWNDGKNKNLPKGFKKPRDNMLVYWQPEVQNQPGRVTVMSIPSREILRSKNLFNVADCKLHWHPQGDFLCVKVDRQTKTKKTVYCNFERFRMR
;
A
#
# COMPACT_ATOMS: atom_id res chain seq x y z
N PRO A 1 -19.94 4.47 12.73
CA PRO A 1 -19.08 5.61 13.07
C PRO A 1 -18.71 5.60 14.55
N ILE A 2 -17.53 6.12 14.86
CA ILE A 2 -17.11 6.38 16.24
C ILE A 2 -18.01 7.50 16.79
N GLN A 3 -18.50 7.32 18.01
CA GLN A 3 -19.24 8.33 18.74
C GLN A 3 -18.40 8.76 19.96
N VAL A 4 -18.17 10.05 20.10
CA VAL A 4 -17.40 10.63 21.21
C VAL A 4 -18.35 11.41 22.09
N PRO A 5 -18.65 10.95 23.33
CA PRO A 5 -19.49 11.70 24.27
C PRO A 5 -18.86 13.06 24.63
N ASP A 6 -19.68 14.08 24.89
CA ASP A 6 -19.21 15.44 25.25
C ASP A 6 -18.31 15.45 26.49
N ASN A 7 -18.45 14.43 27.37
CA ASN A 7 -17.67 14.24 28.60
C ASN A 7 -16.71 13.07 28.51
N ALA A 8 -16.26 12.69 27.31
CA ALA A 8 -15.31 11.60 27.13
C ALA A 8 -14.02 11.87 27.91
N PRO A 9 -13.42 10.84 28.56
CA PRO A 9 -12.11 10.99 29.18
C PRO A 9 -11.07 11.42 28.14
N GLN A 10 -10.13 12.26 28.57
CA GLN A 10 -9.02 12.67 27.72
C GLN A 10 -7.80 11.77 27.96
N GLY A 11 -7.03 11.52 26.92
CA GLY A 11 -5.79 10.77 26.99
C GLY A 11 -5.52 9.91 25.76
N PRO A 12 -4.33 9.36 25.65
CA PRO A 12 -3.92 8.61 24.43
C PRO A 12 -4.66 7.26 24.27
N GLN A 13 -5.48 6.89 25.23
CA GLN A 13 -6.29 5.65 25.22
C GLN A 13 -7.76 5.92 24.90
N PHE A 14 -8.12 7.15 24.57
CA PHE A 14 -9.50 7.52 24.30
C PHE A 14 -9.61 8.24 22.96
N PHE A 15 -10.80 8.21 22.40
CA PHE A 15 -11.10 8.99 21.20
C PHE A 15 -11.20 10.49 21.55
N ALA A 16 -10.60 11.31 20.73
CA ALA A 16 -10.71 12.76 20.82
C ALA A 16 -11.92 13.27 20.00
N PRO A 17 -12.39 14.49 20.22
CA PRO A 17 -13.52 15.07 19.46
C PRO A 17 -13.33 15.04 17.95
N GLU A 18 -12.10 15.15 17.46
CA GLU A 18 -11.74 15.04 16.03
C GLU A 18 -11.90 13.64 15.45
N ASP A 19 -12.06 12.63 16.29
CA ASP A 19 -12.30 11.25 15.87
C ASP A 19 -13.79 10.95 15.60
N GLU A 20 -14.66 11.89 15.96
CA GLU A 20 -16.10 11.76 15.77
C GLU A 20 -16.43 11.46 14.32
N GLY A 21 -17.28 10.47 14.09
CA GLY A 21 -17.71 10.05 12.76
C GLY A 21 -16.73 9.15 12.00
N ASN A 22 -15.47 9.01 12.44
CA ASN A 22 -14.52 8.07 11.86
C ASN A 22 -14.99 6.61 12.05
N ARG A 23 -14.47 5.68 11.25
CA ARG A 23 -14.94 4.29 11.23
C ARG A 23 -13.86 3.26 11.42
N VAL A 24 -12.61 3.62 11.23
CA VAL A 24 -11.44 2.75 11.42
C VAL A 24 -10.53 3.39 12.45
N ALA A 25 -10.09 2.61 13.43
CA ALA A 25 -9.13 3.04 14.44
C ALA A 25 -7.94 2.09 14.46
N VAL A 26 -6.75 2.64 14.61
CA VAL A 26 -5.49 1.90 14.74
C VAL A 26 -4.93 2.13 16.13
N TRP A 27 -4.65 1.03 16.83
CA TRP A 27 -4.16 1.02 18.20
C TRP A 27 -2.80 0.35 18.30
N ASP A 28 -1.96 0.85 19.17
CA ASP A 28 -0.80 0.09 19.65
C ASP A 28 -1.28 -0.88 20.74
N VAL A 29 -1.25 -2.18 20.43
CA VAL A 29 -1.74 -3.21 21.35
C VAL A 29 -0.89 -3.39 22.60
N ARG A 30 0.37 -2.92 22.60
CA ARG A 30 1.26 -3.02 23.76
C ARG A 30 0.99 -1.94 24.79
N THR A 31 0.70 -0.73 24.32
CA THR A 31 0.48 0.44 25.19
C THR A 31 -1.00 0.77 25.38
N GLY A 32 -1.87 0.24 24.51
CA GLY A 32 -3.28 0.60 24.44
C GLY A 32 -3.51 2.01 23.89
N HIS A 33 -2.50 2.64 23.28
CA HIS A 33 -2.64 3.98 22.73
C HIS A 33 -3.36 3.97 21.39
N LEU A 34 -4.29 4.88 21.19
CA LEU A 34 -4.87 5.19 19.90
C LEU A 34 -3.82 5.92 19.06
N LEU A 35 -3.45 5.32 17.94
CA LEU A 35 -2.45 5.90 17.02
C LEU A 35 -3.09 6.81 15.99
N ARG A 36 -4.20 6.38 15.42
CA ARG A 36 -4.90 7.15 14.38
C ARG A 36 -6.29 6.58 14.10
N THR A 37 -7.19 7.48 13.72
CA THR A 37 -8.50 7.10 13.16
C THR A 37 -8.62 7.53 11.70
N PHE A 38 -9.53 6.90 10.98
CA PHE A 38 -9.78 7.19 9.57
C PHE A 38 -11.28 7.25 9.28
N PRO A 39 -11.74 8.27 8.54
CA PRO A 39 -13.06 8.23 7.93
C PRO A 39 -13.05 7.18 6.81
N ILE A 40 -14.19 6.56 6.54
CA ILE A 40 -14.43 5.85 5.29
C ILE A 40 -15.20 6.80 4.37
N LEU A 41 -14.51 7.34 3.39
CA LEU A 41 -15.08 8.23 2.42
C LEU A 41 -15.80 7.44 1.32
N GLN A 42 -16.76 8.08 0.63
CA GLN A 42 -17.40 7.46 -0.54
C GLN A 42 -16.38 7.07 -1.61
N GLU A 43 -15.29 7.83 -1.72
CA GLU A 43 -14.19 7.58 -2.63
C GLU A 43 -13.40 6.32 -2.31
N ASP A 44 -13.31 5.93 -1.02
CA ASP A 44 -12.68 4.67 -0.60
C ASP A 44 -13.51 3.44 -1.05
N THR A 45 -14.76 3.65 -1.45
CA THR A 45 -15.69 2.60 -1.88
C THR A 45 -16.02 2.66 -3.38
N ALA A 46 -15.51 3.67 -4.09
CA ALA A 46 -15.77 3.84 -5.52
C ALA A 46 -14.85 2.96 -6.36
N GLY A 47 -15.41 2.29 -7.34
CA GLY A 47 -14.62 1.64 -8.39
C GLY A 47 -14.07 2.68 -9.39
N PRO A 48 -13.00 2.36 -10.15
CA PRO A 48 -12.33 3.31 -11.04
C PRO A 48 -13.20 3.85 -12.18
N ASN A 49 -14.32 3.20 -12.52
CA ASN A 49 -15.17 3.53 -13.66
C ASN A 49 -16.67 3.39 -13.39
N GLY A 50 -17.11 3.40 -12.14
CA GLY A 50 -18.52 3.08 -11.92
C GLY A 50 -19.08 3.35 -10.53
N PRO A 51 -20.32 2.95 -10.31
CA PRO A 51 -21.01 3.16 -9.04
C PRO A 51 -20.22 2.52 -7.89
N ALA A 52 -20.34 3.12 -6.73
CA ALA A 52 -19.71 2.67 -5.50
C ALA A 52 -19.73 1.14 -5.38
N MET A 53 -18.56 0.52 -5.24
CA MET A 53 -18.48 -0.89 -4.88
C MET A 53 -19.24 -1.10 -3.58
N LYS A 54 -19.98 -2.20 -3.46
CA LYS A 54 -20.66 -2.56 -2.20
C LYS A 54 -19.61 -2.89 -1.13
N GLY A 55 -19.11 -1.87 -0.47
CA GLY A 55 -18.07 -1.97 0.55
C GLY A 55 -16.71 -1.43 0.09
N PHE A 56 -15.87 -1.05 1.04
CA PHE A 56 -14.49 -0.64 0.76
C PHE A 56 -13.59 -1.87 0.56
N SER A 57 -12.49 -1.68 -0.20
CA SER A 57 -11.50 -2.73 -0.40
C SER A 57 -10.89 -3.15 0.92
N TRP A 58 -10.98 -4.43 1.24
CA TRP A 58 -10.35 -5.02 2.41
C TRP A 58 -9.08 -5.78 2.01
N PRO A 59 -7.97 -5.68 2.74
CA PRO A 59 -7.76 -4.85 3.94
C PRO A 59 -7.64 -3.37 3.60
N PHE A 60 -8.27 -2.50 4.40
CA PHE A 60 -8.25 -1.04 4.25
C PHE A 60 -6.84 -0.45 4.39
N LEU A 61 -6.05 -1.03 5.28
CA LEU A 61 -4.66 -0.68 5.55
C LEU A 61 -3.78 -1.91 5.26
N LYS A 62 -2.69 -1.69 4.53
CA LYS A 62 -1.68 -2.73 4.26
C LYS A 62 -0.33 -2.29 4.82
N TRP A 63 0.37 -3.21 5.52
CA TRP A 63 1.62 -2.95 6.21
C TRP A 63 2.82 -3.34 5.36
N SER A 64 3.90 -2.56 5.42
CA SER A 64 5.17 -2.92 4.78
C SER A 64 5.80 -4.14 5.45
N GLY A 65 6.63 -4.88 4.71
CA GLY A 65 7.25 -6.11 5.20
C GLY A 65 8.14 -5.93 6.43
N ASP A 66 8.72 -4.73 6.61
CA ASP A 66 9.55 -4.37 7.78
C ASP A 66 8.76 -3.73 8.92
N GLY A 67 7.46 -3.53 8.77
CA GLY A 67 6.61 -2.92 9.75
C GLY A 67 6.81 -1.42 9.98
N LYS A 68 7.62 -0.74 9.16
CA LYS A 68 7.90 0.70 9.31
C LYS A 68 6.85 1.60 8.67
N TYR A 69 6.10 1.07 7.72
CA TYR A 69 5.09 1.82 6.99
C TYR A 69 3.76 1.07 6.95
N CYS A 70 2.72 1.85 6.86
CA CYS A 70 1.37 1.40 6.58
C CYS A 70 0.82 2.25 5.45
N ALA A 71 0.04 1.68 4.57
CA ALA A 71 -0.54 2.45 3.47
C ALA A 71 -2.00 2.10 3.21
N LYS A 72 -2.72 3.08 2.67
CA LYS A 72 -4.06 2.90 2.08
C LYS A 72 -4.10 3.48 0.69
N VAL A 73 -4.89 2.88 -0.17
CA VAL A 73 -5.24 3.45 -1.47
C VAL A 73 -6.53 4.27 -1.34
N THR A 74 -6.55 5.42 -2.02
CA THR A 74 -7.79 6.12 -2.36
C THR A 74 -7.98 5.93 -3.86
N PRO A 75 -8.92 5.06 -4.27
CA PRO A 75 -9.09 4.70 -5.68
C PRO A 75 -9.24 5.92 -6.58
N GLY A 76 -8.55 5.90 -7.70
CA GLY A 76 -8.52 7.00 -8.67
C GLY A 76 -7.65 8.20 -8.30
N LYS A 77 -7.24 8.36 -7.04
CA LYS A 77 -6.53 9.56 -6.54
C LYS A 77 -5.07 9.31 -6.15
N GLY A 78 -4.81 8.23 -5.40
CA GLY A 78 -3.44 7.98 -4.95
C GLY A 78 -3.31 7.04 -3.76
N ILE A 79 -2.10 6.98 -3.23
CA ILE A 79 -1.73 6.14 -2.09
C ILE A 79 -1.21 7.02 -0.96
N SER A 80 -1.81 6.88 0.22
CA SER A 80 -1.34 7.52 1.44
C SER A 80 -0.47 6.55 2.21
N VAL A 81 0.78 6.94 2.47
CA VAL A 81 1.74 6.14 3.23
C VAL A 81 1.96 6.79 4.59
N TYR A 82 1.81 6.02 5.65
CA TYR A 82 1.97 6.45 7.04
C TYR A 82 3.22 5.80 7.63
N GLN A 83 3.96 6.56 8.40
CA GLN A 83 5.19 6.11 9.06
C GLN A 83 4.89 5.67 10.49
N LEU A 84 5.36 4.49 10.85
CA LEU A 84 5.23 3.94 12.20
C LEU A 84 6.45 4.33 13.07
N PRO A 85 6.26 4.45 14.40
CA PRO A 85 5.03 4.19 15.16
C PRO A 85 4.03 5.35 15.18
N SER A 86 4.39 6.55 14.74
CA SER A 86 3.59 7.77 14.90
C SER A 86 2.30 7.80 14.08
N MET A 87 2.17 6.94 13.06
CA MET A 87 1.09 7.00 12.05
C MET A 87 0.98 8.37 11.35
N GLY A 88 2.08 9.13 11.34
CA GLY A 88 2.18 10.38 10.57
C GLY A 88 2.21 10.11 9.07
N LEU A 89 1.57 10.96 8.28
CA LEU A 89 1.61 10.85 6.82
C LEU A 89 3.03 11.17 6.31
N LEU A 90 3.62 10.23 5.55
CA LEU A 90 4.97 10.36 4.99
C LEU A 90 5.09 11.62 4.15
N ASP A 91 6.07 12.49 4.49
CA ASP A 91 6.30 13.81 3.87
C ASP A 91 5.06 14.72 3.88
N GLN A 92 4.09 14.45 4.77
CA GLN A 92 2.83 15.20 4.89
C GLN A 92 2.00 15.24 3.60
N LYS A 93 2.29 14.35 2.64
CA LYS A 93 1.62 14.30 1.34
C LYS A 93 1.35 12.87 0.89
N SER A 94 0.13 12.62 0.43
CA SER A 94 -0.19 11.40 -0.30
C SER A 94 0.52 11.37 -1.65
N ILE A 95 0.87 10.18 -2.10
CA ILE A 95 1.43 9.96 -3.43
C ILE A 95 0.27 10.04 -4.42
N LYS A 96 0.24 11.10 -5.22
CA LYS A 96 -0.78 11.28 -6.25
C LYS A 96 -0.51 10.31 -7.41
N ILE A 97 -1.44 9.41 -7.65
CA ILE A 97 -1.39 8.43 -8.74
C ILE A 97 -2.79 8.38 -9.34
N GLU A 98 -2.95 9.08 -10.43
CA GLU A 98 -4.24 9.17 -11.12
C GLU A 98 -4.67 7.79 -11.61
N GLY A 99 -5.93 7.42 -11.37
CA GLY A 99 -6.49 6.14 -11.79
C GLY A 99 -5.99 4.91 -11.01
N VAL A 100 -5.23 5.05 -9.92
CA VAL A 100 -4.81 3.89 -9.12
C VAL A 100 -6.01 3.13 -8.56
N VAL A 101 -5.96 1.80 -8.61
CA VAL A 101 -7.04 0.93 -8.13
C VAL A 101 -6.65 0.19 -6.86
N ASP A 102 -5.48 -0.44 -6.87
CA ASP A 102 -5.00 -1.26 -5.76
C ASP A 102 -3.46 -1.30 -5.75
N PHE A 103 -2.91 -1.73 -4.62
CA PHE A 103 -1.47 -1.85 -4.43
C PHE A 103 -1.15 -3.02 -3.51
N GLU A 104 0.10 -3.49 -3.55
CA GLU A 104 0.64 -4.48 -2.63
C GLU A 104 2.07 -4.14 -2.22
N TRP A 105 2.39 -4.36 -0.94
CA TRP A 105 3.76 -4.28 -0.46
C TRP A 105 4.54 -5.53 -0.84
N ALA A 106 5.80 -5.35 -1.23
CA ALA A 106 6.71 -6.47 -1.32
C ALA A 106 6.97 -7.05 0.08
N PRO A 107 6.91 -8.36 0.24
CA PRO A 107 7.32 -8.99 1.49
C PRO A 107 8.82 -8.81 1.72
N LEU A 108 9.22 -8.82 2.98
CA LEU A 108 10.62 -8.81 3.37
C LEU A 108 11.15 -10.23 3.35
N GLY A 109 12.08 -10.53 2.43
CA GLY A 109 12.76 -11.82 2.35
C GLY A 109 13.75 -12.02 3.50
N ASP A 110 14.14 -13.27 3.78
CA ASP A 110 14.99 -13.59 4.93
C ASP A 110 16.33 -12.86 4.90
N LYS A 111 16.95 -12.76 3.73
CA LYS A 111 18.21 -11.99 3.54
C LYS A 111 18.04 -10.50 3.82
N ASP A 112 16.88 -9.94 3.51
CA ASP A 112 16.60 -8.53 3.79
C ASP A 112 16.29 -8.33 5.27
N LYS A 113 15.66 -9.30 5.95
CA LYS A 113 15.47 -9.29 7.41
C LYS A 113 16.81 -9.30 8.14
N GLU A 114 17.69 -10.26 7.80
CA GLU A 114 19.04 -10.34 8.36
C GLU A 114 19.83 -9.03 8.16
N ALA A 115 19.79 -8.49 6.94
CA ALA A 115 20.45 -7.22 6.65
C ALA A 115 19.83 -6.06 7.45
N LEU A 116 18.52 -6.05 7.65
CA LEU A 116 17.82 -5.04 8.41
C LEU A 116 18.15 -5.12 9.91
N GLU A 117 18.25 -6.33 10.46
CA GLU A 117 18.65 -6.56 11.85
C GLU A 117 20.06 -6.02 12.10
N VAL A 118 21.02 -6.39 11.25
CA VAL A 118 22.41 -5.86 11.32
C VAL A 118 22.45 -4.34 11.22
N TRP A 119 21.60 -3.76 10.35
CA TRP A 119 21.51 -2.31 10.16
C TRP A 119 20.92 -1.59 11.38
N ASN A 120 19.88 -2.17 12.00
CA ASN A 120 19.15 -1.57 13.12
C ASN A 120 19.88 -1.76 14.47
N ASP A 121 20.79 -2.72 14.59
CA ASP A 121 21.52 -3.03 15.84
C ASP A 121 22.45 -1.89 16.31
N GLY A 122 22.31 -0.71 15.71
CA GLY A 122 22.88 0.57 16.16
C GLY A 122 24.39 0.66 16.11
N LYS A 123 25.08 -0.40 15.71
CA LYS A 123 26.54 -0.49 15.62
C LYS A 123 27.05 -0.12 14.22
N ASN A 124 26.42 0.85 13.57
CA ASN A 124 26.79 1.33 12.23
C ASN A 124 28.28 1.68 12.05
N LYS A 125 29.06 1.68 13.12
CA LYS A 125 30.50 1.98 13.09
C LYS A 125 31.36 0.76 12.68
N ASN A 126 30.81 -0.47 12.75
CA ASN A 126 31.54 -1.71 12.49
C ASN A 126 30.81 -2.67 11.57
N LEU A 127 30.20 -2.16 10.49
CA LEU A 127 29.57 -3.02 9.51
C LEU A 127 30.61 -3.91 8.82
N PRO A 128 30.30 -5.19 8.55
CA PRO A 128 31.19 -6.11 7.85
C PRO A 128 31.63 -5.52 6.49
N LYS A 129 32.88 -5.78 6.11
CA LYS A 129 33.39 -5.39 4.78
C LYS A 129 32.45 -5.97 3.69
N GLY A 130 31.96 -5.08 2.83
CA GLY A 130 31.02 -5.47 1.75
C GLY A 130 29.54 -5.52 2.16
N PHE A 131 29.19 -5.13 3.39
CA PHE A 131 27.79 -5.01 3.79
C PHE A 131 27.06 -4.03 2.89
N LYS A 132 25.93 -4.47 2.35
CA LYS A 132 25.05 -3.62 1.55
C LYS A 132 23.90 -3.12 2.42
N LYS A 133 23.68 -1.81 2.39
CA LYS A 133 22.51 -1.20 3.04
C LYS A 133 21.24 -1.97 2.66
N PRO A 134 20.34 -2.27 3.62
CA PRO A 134 19.05 -2.84 3.32
C PRO A 134 18.32 -2.00 2.28
N ARG A 135 17.60 -2.66 1.41
CA ARG A 135 16.79 -1.96 0.39
C ARG A 135 15.61 -1.25 1.05
N ASP A 136 15.20 -0.17 0.43
CA ASP A 136 13.93 0.47 0.75
C ASP A 136 12.78 -0.50 0.52
N ASN A 137 11.67 -0.30 1.23
CA ASN A 137 10.45 -1.07 0.98
C ASN A 137 9.98 -0.86 -0.46
N MET A 138 9.47 -1.91 -1.08
CA MET A 138 8.91 -1.83 -2.41
C MET A 138 7.39 -1.95 -2.34
N LEU A 139 6.71 -1.14 -3.12
CA LEU A 139 5.27 -1.13 -3.28
C LEU A 139 4.96 -1.25 -4.76
N VAL A 140 4.08 -2.17 -5.13
CA VAL A 140 3.54 -2.27 -6.48
C VAL A 140 2.12 -1.75 -6.49
N TYR A 141 1.77 -1.00 -7.52
CA TYR A 141 0.40 -0.56 -7.77
C TYR A 141 0.03 -0.72 -9.23
N TRP A 142 -1.25 -0.73 -9.51
CA TRP A 142 -1.73 -0.78 -10.88
C TRP A 142 -2.82 0.25 -11.16
N GLN A 143 -2.86 0.66 -12.42
CA GLN A 143 -3.80 1.62 -13.00
C GLN A 143 -4.48 0.95 -14.18
N PRO A 144 -5.81 1.03 -14.31
CA PRO A 144 -6.55 0.45 -15.43
C PRO A 144 -6.31 1.23 -16.71
N GLU A 145 -6.70 0.64 -17.80
CA GLU A 145 -6.74 1.26 -19.11
C GLU A 145 -7.87 2.30 -19.17
N VAL A 146 -7.53 3.53 -19.54
CA VAL A 146 -8.49 4.63 -19.68
C VAL A 146 -8.35 5.30 -21.03
N GLN A 147 -9.38 5.26 -21.85
CA GLN A 147 -9.39 5.86 -23.19
C GLN A 147 -8.16 5.46 -24.03
N ASN A 148 -7.25 6.41 -24.24
CA ASN A 148 -6.04 6.21 -25.04
C ASN A 148 -4.79 5.87 -24.21
N GLN A 149 -4.93 5.69 -22.90
CA GLN A 149 -3.83 5.33 -22.02
C GLN A 149 -3.88 3.85 -21.66
N PRO A 150 -2.79 3.10 -21.87
CA PRO A 150 -2.72 1.70 -21.48
C PRO A 150 -2.80 1.56 -19.97
N GLY A 151 -3.34 0.44 -19.52
CA GLY A 151 -3.20 0.04 -18.11
C GLY A 151 -1.72 -0.07 -17.75
N ARG A 152 -1.37 0.16 -16.50
CA ARG A 152 0.02 0.18 -16.06
C ARG A 152 0.19 -0.47 -14.69
N VAL A 153 1.22 -1.30 -14.60
CA VAL A 153 1.75 -1.79 -13.32
C VAL A 153 3.07 -1.12 -13.06
N THR A 154 3.24 -0.57 -11.86
CA THR A 154 4.46 0.14 -11.46
C THR A 154 4.94 -0.35 -10.10
N VAL A 155 6.24 -0.61 -9.98
CA VAL A 155 6.92 -0.89 -8.71
C VAL A 155 7.71 0.33 -8.31
N MET A 156 7.46 0.80 -7.09
CA MET A 156 8.05 2.01 -6.51
C MET A 156 8.74 1.66 -5.20
N SER A 157 9.87 2.30 -4.90
CA SER A 157 10.49 2.21 -3.59
C SER A 157 9.92 3.25 -2.62
N ILE A 158 9.86 2.91 -1.34
CA ILE A 158 9.42 3.78 -0.25
C ILE A 158 10.50 3.77 0.83
N PRO A 159 10.99 4.92 1.31
CA PRO A 159 10.39 6.26 1.18
C PRO A 159 10.84 7.06 -0.05
N SER A 160 11.83 6.61 -0.81
CA SER A 160 12.44 7.41 -1.90
C SER A 160 11.49 7.78 -3.04
N ARG A 161 10.39 7.03 -3.20
CA ARG A 161 9.41 7.18 -4.29
C ARG A 161 9.99 6.96 -5.69
N GLU A 162 11.15 6.32 -5.78
CA GLU A 162 11.79 5.98 -7.03
C GLU A 162 11.01 4.87 -7.76
N ILE A 163 10.76 5.04 -9.05
CA ILE A 163 10.14 4.01 -9.90
C ILE A 163 11.21 3.00 -10.30
N LEU A 164 11.08 1.78 -9.77
CA LEU A 164 12.03 0.70 -10.02
C LEU A 164 11.71 -0.06 -11.30
N ARG A 165 10.44 -0.33 -11.55
CA ARG A 165 9.94 -1.06 -12.74
C ARG A 165 8.57 -0.53 -13.12
N SER A 166 8.29 -0.56 -14.42
CA SER A 166 6.96 -0.23 -14.94
C SER A 166 6.68 -1.03 -16.20
N LYS A 167 5.42 -1.45 -16.39
CA LYS A 167 4.98 -2.15 -17.61
C LYS A 167 3.57 -1.72 -17.99
N ASN A 168 3.39 -1.41 -19.27
CA ASN A 168 2.08 -1.14 -19.84
C ASN A 168 1.34 -2.45 -20.13
N LEU A 169 0.06 -2.43 -19.90
CA LEU A 169 -0.86 -3.55 -20.11
C LEU A 169 -1.98 -3.09 -21.06
N PHE A 170 -2.43 -3.99 -21.90
CA PHE A 170 -3.48 -3.69 -22.90
C PHE A 170 -4.63 -4.68 -22.79
N ASN A 171 -5.85 -4.21 -23.09
CA ASN A 171 -7.09 -4.97 -23.05
C ASN A 171 -7.36 -5.58 -21.67
N VAL A 172 -7.06 -4.84 -20.60
CA VAL A 172 -7.15 -5.31 -19.23
C VAL A 172 -8.58 -5.23 -18.71
N ALA A 173 -9.11 -6.35 -18.24
CA ALA A 173 -10.39 -6.42 -17.54
C ALA A 173 -10.18 -6.33 -16.02
N ASP A 174 -9.19 -7.05 -15.51
CA ASP A 174 -8.79 -7.06 -14.09
C ASP A 174 -7.30 -7.37 -13.96
N CYS A 175 -6.72 -6.96 -12.84
CA CYS A 175 -5.31 -7.18 -12.55
C CYS A 175 -5.13 -7.55 -11.07
N LYS A 176 -4.39 -8.63 -10.81
CA LYS A 176 -4.04 -9.07 -9.46
C LYS A 176 -2.55 -9.19 -9.28
N LEU A 177 -2.08 -8.69 -8.15
CA LEU A 177 -0.67 -8.54 -7.82
C LEU A 177 -0.27 -9.62 -6.81
N HIS A 178 0.75 -10.42 -7.13
CA HIS A 178 1.20 -11.52 -6.28
C HIS A 178 2.71 -11.50 -6.13
N TRP A 179 3.18 -11.21 -4.93
CA TRP A 179 4.59 -11.27 -4.62
C TRP A 179 5.04 -12.71 -4.27
N HIS A 180 6.23 -13.07 -4.74
CA HIS A 180 6.94 -14.23 -4.17
C HIS A 180 7.29 -13.93 -2.70
N PRO A 181 7.17 -14.90 -1.78
CA PRO A 181 7.40 -14.68 -0.34
C PRO A 181 8.75 -14.05 0.02
N GLN A 182 9.78 -14.27 -0.78
CA GLN A 182 11.10 -13.66 -0.59
C GLN A 182 11.26 -12.28 -1.28
N GLY A 183 10.21 -11.74 -1.91
CA GLY A 183 10.27 -10.46 -2.62
C GLY A 183 11.13 -10.44 -3.89
N ASP A 184 11.61 -11.60 -4.36
CA ASP A 184 12.49 -11.72 -5.53
C ASP A 184 11.75 -11.58 -6.86
N PHE A 185 10.48 -11.96 -6.87
CA PHE A 185 9.64 -11.93 -8.05
C PHE A 185 8.26 -11.36 -7.72
N LEU A 186 7.72 -10.63 -8.69
CA LEU A 186 6.34 -10.22 -8.72
C LEU A 186 5.66 -10.91 -9.90
N CYS A 187 4.56 -11.60 -9.65
CA CYS A 187 3.66 -12.13 -10.66
C CYS A 187 2.42 -11.25 -10.73
N VAL A 188 2.13 -10.75 -11.90
CA VAL A 188 0.93 -9.98 -12.18
C VAL A 188 -0.01 -10.84 -13.03
N LYS A 189 -1.12 -11.26 -12.43
CA LYS A 189 -2.19 -11.92 -13.17
C LYS A 189 -3.03 -10.85 -13.85
N VAL A 190 -3.14 -10.94 -15.16
CA VAL A 190 -3.90 -9.99 -15.99
C VAL A 190 -5.03 -10.74 -16.67
N ASP A 191 -6.25 -10.44 -16.30
CA ASP A 191 -7.44 -10.91 -17.02
C ASP A 191 -7.72 -9.93 -18.17
N ARG A 192 -7.66 -10.43 -19.39
CA ARG A 192 -7.78 -9.64 -20.62
C ARG A 192 -9.11 -9.93 -21.31
N GLN A 193 -9.64 -8.92 -21.95
CA GLN A 193 -10.83 -9.05 -22.80
C GLN A 193 -10.44 -9.07 -24.28
N THR A 194 -11.18 -9.86 -25.06
CA THR A 194 -11.10 -9.75 -26.53
C THR A 194 -11.70 -8.40 -26.98
N LYS A 195 -11.36 -7.95 -28.19
CA LYS A 195 -11.90 -6.71 -28.78
C LYS A 195 -13.43 -6.66 -28.75
N THR A 196 -14.07 -7.80 -28.85
CA THR A 196 -15.55 -7.94 -28.80
C THR A 196 -16.11 -8.02 -27.39
N LYS A 197 -15.25 -8.00 -26.36
CA LYS A 197 -15.59 -8.17 -24.91
C LYS A 197 -16.37 -9.46 -24.59
N LYS A 198 -16.41 -10.44 -25.51
CA LYS A 198 -17.15 -11.70 -25.34
C LYS A 198 -16.35 -12.78 -24.62
N THR A 199 -15.03 -12.69 -24.63
CA THR A 199 -14.16 -13.72 -24.05
C THR A 199 -13.13 -13.07 -23.14
N VAL A 200 -12.93 -13.63 -21.95
CA VAL A 200 -11.87 -13.26 -21.03
C VAL A 200 -10.83 -14.37 -21.04
N TYR A 201 -9.56 -14.01 -21.13
CA TYR A 201 -8.44 -14.92 -21.01
C TYR A 201 -7.40 -14.37 -20.04
N CYS A 202 -6.66 -15.24 -19.40
CA CYS A 202 -5.70 -14.87 -18.37
C CYS A 202 -4.27 -14.93 -18.90
N ASN A 203 -3.49 -13.92 -18.59
CA ASN A 203 -2.04 -13.89 -18.82
C ASN A 203 -1.32 -13.59 -17.51
N PHE A 204 -0.05 -14.02 -17.45
CA PHE A 204 0.83 -13.73 -16.32
C PHE A 204 2.02 -12.91 -16.83
N GLU A 205 2.27 -11.81 -16.14
CA GLU A 205 3.46 -11.00 -16.34
C GLU A 205 4.38 -11.19 -15.14
N ARG A 206 5.64 -11.50 -15.40
CA ARG A 206 6.63 -11.72 -14.33
C ARG A 206 7.67 -10.63 -14.32
N PHE A 207 7.89 -10.06 -13.16
CA PHE A 207 8.96 -9.11 -12.89
C PHE A 207 10.01 -9.78 -11.99
N ARG A 208 11.26 -9.75 -12.41
CA ARG A 208 12.38 -10.12 -11.56
C ARG A 208 12.89 -8.87 -10.86
N MET A 209 12.97 -8.92 -9.52
CA MET A 209 13.35 -7.78 -8.70
C MET A 209 14.81 -7.86 -8.22
N ARG A 210 15.45 -9.02 -8.37
CA ARG A 210 16.88 -9.27 -8.10
C ARG A 210 17.59 -9.80 -9.32
#